data_0b34f09c0b87a8c409c1d663abc5a548
#
_entry.id   0b34f09c0b87a8c409c1d663abc5a548
#
_cell.length_a   1.000
_cell.length_b   1.000
_cell.length_c   1.000
_cell.angle_alpha   90.00
_cell.angle_beta   90.00
_cell.angle_gamma   90.00
#
_symmetry.space_group_name_H-M   'P 1'
#
loop_
_entity.id
_entity.type
_entity.pdbx_description
1 polymer ?
#
loop_
_entity_poly.entity_id
_entity_poly.type
_entity_poly.pdbx_seq_one_letter_code
_entity_poly.pdbx_strand_id
1 'polypeptide(L)'
;SVTNFSGQTENLIFIGGAGNDTLRGGTGNDTLTGAQGVDTFNVGGGTDTITDLSSNDVLIVGSGATANASNISSFTANSSTTNAGTANLTAASGGATINVSSAGSGGFNLIGGAGTDILTGGSGVDTFTVAASGEANSDTLNGGTGTDSLVLSAGTHIFSDNAKISNIESVTLNNSGTDLNLSSQSEGFTIVGAAGVDVIRGGAGNDNITGNGSSDTFHILSGTDTVTDLSTG
;
A
#
# COMPACT_ATOMS: atom_id res chain seq x y z
N SER A 1 25.43 -14.33 -7.50
CA SER A 1 26.42 -14.28 -6.38
C SER A 1 25.73 -14.15 -5.03
N VAL A 2 26.49 -14.19 -3.94
CA VAL A 2 25.98 -13.95 -2.58
C VAL A 2 26.82 -12.86 -1.94
N THR A 3 26.20 -11.71 -1.65
CA THR A 3 26.81 -10.59 -0.93
C THR A 3 26.19 -10.53 0.46
N ASN A 4 26.92 -10.95 1.48
CA ASN A 4 26.41 -11.07 2.84
C ASN A 4 27.23 -10.23 3.82
N PHE A 5 26.65 -9.12 4.25
CA PHE A 5 27.19 -8.21 5.26
C PHE A 5 26.30 -8.12 6.49
N SER A 6 25.59 -9.18 6.84
CA SER A 6 24.59 -9.20 7.93
C SER A 6 25.14 -8.77 9.30
N GLY A 7 26.43 -8.74 9.50
CA GLY A 7 27.07 -8.26 10.73
C GLY A 7 27.52 -6.78 10.68
N GLN A 8 27.28 -6.08 9.59
CA GLN A 8 27.69 -4.67 9.44
C GLN A 8 26.60 -3.73 9.94
N THR A 9 27.03 -2.57 10.40
CA THR A 9 26.16 -1.50 10.93
C THR A 9 26.25 -0.22 10.12
N GLU A 10 27.19 -0.15 9.20
CA GLU A 10 27.39 0.99 8.31
C GLU A 10 26.36 1.00 7.17
N ASN A 11 26.10 2.18 6.64
CA ASN A 11 25.30 2.35 5.44
C ASN A 11 26.13 2.00 4.20
N LEU A 12 25.72 0.98 3.49
CA LEU A 12 26.45 0.41 2.37
C LEU A 12 25.66 0.54 1.06
N ILE A 13 26.38 0.47 -0.06
CA ILE A 13 25.78 0.39 -1.39
C ILE A 13 26.20 -0.94 -2.02
N PHE A 14 25.21 -1.74 -2.39
CA PHE A 14 25.41 -3.03 -3.03
C PHE A 14 24.85 -3.05 -4.44
N ILE A 15 25.63 -3.59 -5.37
CA ILE A 15 25.19 -3.84 -6.75
C ILE A 15 25.51 -5.30 -7.06
N GLY A 16 24.49 -6.09 -7.38
CA GLY A 16 24.60 -7.52 -7.67
C GLY A 16 25.30 -7.77 -9.00
N GLY A 17 24.82 -7.20 -10.06
CA GLY A 17 25.37 -7.32 -11.39
C GLY A 17 24.51 -8.21 -12.30
N ALA A 18 25.13 -9.08 -13.09
CA ALA A 18 24.39 -10.00 -13.95
C ALA A 18 24.19 -11.34 -13.27
N GLY A 19 22.97 -11.92 -13.43
CA GLY A 19 22.60 -13.21 -12.86
C GLY A 19 21.91 -13.09 -11.50
N ASN A 20 21.53 -14.22 -10.94
CA ASN A 20 20.76 -14.24 -9.70
C ASN A 20 21.64 -13.97 -8.48
N ASP A 21 21.37 -12.90 -7.78
CA ASP A 21 22.16 -12.44 -6.65
C ASP A 21 21.36 -12.48 -5.33
N THR A 22 22.05 -12.63 -4.23
CA THR A 22 21.47 -12.48 -2.89
C THR A 22 22.20 -11.35 -2.18
N LEU A 23 21.49 -10.26 -1.93
CA LEU A 23 22.02 -9.05 -1.30
C LEU A 23 21.52 -8.96 0.14
N ARG A 24 22.46 -8.84 1.10
CA ARG A 24 22.14 -8.72 2.53
C ARG A 24 23.00 -7.63 3.15
N GLY A 25 22.37 -6.50 3.52
CA GLY A 25 23.05 -5.29 3.97
C GLY A 25 23.54 -5.31 5.42
N GLY A 26 22.76 -5.83 6.35
CA GLY A 26 23.07 -5.76 7.78
C GLY A 26 22.05 -4.95 8.55
N THR A 27 22.51 -4.07 9.45
CA THR A 27 21.65 -3.21 10.27
C THR A 27 21.80 -1.72 9.96
N GLY A 28 22.67 -1.35 9.03
CA GLY A 28 22.76 0.00 8.49
C GLY A 28 21.58 0.35 7.59
N ASN A 29 21.54 1.58 7.10
CA ASN A 29 20.58 1.99 6.07
C ASN A 29 21.25 1.81 4.71
N ASP A 30 20.95 0.72 4.05
CA ASP A 30 21.66 0.26 2.87
C ASP A 30 20.94 0.62 1.58
N THR A 31 21.68 0.65 0.47
CA THR A 31 21.12 0.77 -0.87
C THR A 31 21.43 -0.51 -1.65
N LEU A 32 20.40 -1.21 -2.09
CA LEU A 32 20.48 -2.51 -2.73
C LEU A 32 20.00 -2.41 -4.18
N THR A 33 20.82 -2.83 -5.11
CA THR A 33 20.53 -2.92 -6.56
C THR A 33 20.84 -4.34 -7.02
N GLY A 34 19.84 -5.09 -7.48
CA GLY A 34 20.02 -6.46 -7.99
C GLY A 34 20.65 -6.48 -9.38
N ALA A 35 20.24 -5.57 -10.23
CA ALA A 35 20.54 -5.40 -11.64
C ALA A 35 19.83 -6.44 -12.51
N GLN A 36 20.55 -7.29 -13.25
CA GLN A 36 19.93 -8.27 -14.15
C GLN A 36 19.84 -9.65 -13.50
N GLY A 37 18.67 -10.22 -13.45
CA GLY A 37 18.49 -11.56 -12.95
C GLY A 37 17.22 -11.74 -12.13
N VAL A 38 17.23 -12.78 -11.34
CA VAL A 38 16.25 -13.04 -10.30
C VAL A 38 16.98 -12.88 -8.96
N ASP A 39 16.72 -11.75 -8.29
CA ASP A 39 17.53 -11.36 -7.15
C ASP A 39 16.76 -11.57 -5.83
N THR A 40 17.50 -11.71 -4.75
CA THR A 40 16.96 -11.78 -3.41
C THR A 40 17.48 -10.62 -2.58
N PHE A 41 16.60 -9.72 -2.20
CA PHE A 41 16.86 -8.61 -1.30
C PHE A 41 16.51 -9.03 0.13
N ASN A 42 17.49 -9.11 1.01
CA ASN A 42 17.31 -9.49 2.39
C ASN A 42 17.64 -8.30 3.30
N VAL A 43 16.58 -7.61 3.72
CA VAL A 43 16.62 -6.44 4.59
C VAL A 43 16.58 -6.93 6.05
N GLY A 44 17.75 -6.99 6.68
CA GLY A 44 17.93 -7.57 8.02
C GLY A 44 17.63 -6.63 9.17
N GLY A 45 17.91 -5.36 9.01
CA GLY A 45 17.68 -4.27 9.97
C GLY A 45 17.93 -2.93 9.31
N GLY A 46 17.68 -1.82 10.02
CA GLY A 46 17.77 -0.46 9.46
C GLY A 46 16.62 -0.11 8.52
N THR A 47 16.86 0.91 7.71
CA THR A 47 15.94 1.37 6.65
C THR A 47 16.66 1.31 5.32
N ASP A 48 16.35 0.29 4.54
CA ASP A 48 17.05 0.04 3.28
C ASP A 48 16.25 0.54 2.07
N THR A 49 17.00 0.94 1.05
CA THR A 49 16.45 1.35 -0.25
C THR A 49 16.74 0.27 -1.29
N ILE A 50 15.69 -0.24 -1.93
CA ILE A 50 15.79 -1.17 -3.06
C ILE A 50 15.48 -0.39 -4.33
N THR A 51 16.42 -0.38 -5.28
CA THR A 51 16.34 0.53 -6.43
C THR A 51 15.69 -0.07 -7.67
N ASP A 52 15.57 -1.41 -7.74
CA ASP A 52 15.16 -2.12 -8.95
C ASP A 52 14.33 -3.41 -8.70
N LEU A 53 13.54 -3.43 -7.63
CA LEU A 53 12.66 -4.56 -7.35
C LEU A 53 11.72 -4.84 -8.54
N SER A 54 11.71 -6.06 -9.03
CA SER A 54 10.98 -6.48 -10.24
C SER A 54 10.27 -7.83 -10.07
N SER A 55 9.49 -8.23 -11.09
CA SER A 55 8.54 -9.36 -11.02
C SER A 55 9.12 -10.73 -10.70
N ASN A 56 10.42 -10.92 -10.78
CA ASN A 56 11.03 -12.21 -10.51
C ASN A 56 11.83 -12.23 -9.21
N ASP A 57 11.96 -11.09 -8.57
CA ASP A 57 12.78 -10.94 -7.38
C ASP A 57 12.08 -11.44 -6.11
N VAL A 58 12.87 -11.63 -5.07
CA VAL A 58 12.39 -12.00 -3.74
C VAL A 58 12.75 -10.89 -2.75
N LEU A 59 11.75 -10.42 -2.00
CA LEU A 59 11.95 -9.48 -0.91
C LEU A 59 11.75 -10.18 0.44
N ILE A 60 12.75 -10.08 1.31
CA ILE A 60 12.70 -10.61 2.67
C ILE A 60 13.00 -9.46 3.63
N VAL A 61 12.01 -9.08 4.44
CA VAL A 61 12.16 -8.00 5.42
C VAL A 61 12.13 -8.58 6.84
N GLY A 62 13.20 -8.39 7.57
CA GLY A 62 13.34 -8.84 8.95
C GLY A 62 12.53 -8.01 9.95
N SER A 63 12.31 -8.56 11.13
CA SER A 63 11.61 -7.84 12.21
C SER A 63 12.34 -6.56 12.61
N GLY A 64 11.62 -5.44 12.67
CA GLY A 64 12.16 -4.12 12.97
C GLY A 64 12.91 -3.45 11.83
N ALA A 65 13.05 -4.11 10.67
CA ALA A 65 13.65 -3.54 9.48
C ALA A 65 12.60 -2.81 8.61
N THR A 66 13.05 -1.87 7.80
CA THR A 66 12.23 -1.20 6.79
C THR A 66 12.86 -1.33 5.41
N ALA A 67 12.11 -1.84 4.45
CA ALA A 67 12.46 -1.86 3.04
C ALA A 67 11.64 -0.81 2.27
N ASN A 68 12.31 0.07 1.56
CA ASN A 68 11.70 1.04 0.67
C ASN A 68 12.07 0.70 -0.79
N ALA A 69 11.12 0.19 -1.55
CA ALA A 69 11.28 -0.01 -2.98
C ALA A 69 10.38 0.97 -3.74
N SER A 70 10.95 1.72 -4.67
CA SER A 70 10.23 2.75 -5.42
C SER A 70 10.43 2.60 -6.91
N ASN A 71 9.56 3.28 -7.67
CA ASN A 71 9.56 3.24 -9.13
C ASN A 71 9.35 1.82 -9.69
N ILE A 72 8.52 1.04 -9.00
CA ILE A 72 8.18 -0.33 -9.39
C ILE A 72 7.18 -0.26 -10.54
N SER A 73 7.54 -0.79 -11.70
CA SER A 73 6.61 -0.95 -12.83
C SER A 73 5.87 -2.30 -12.77
N SER A 74 6.52 -3.34 -12.28
CA SER A 74 5.93 -4.65 -12.09
C SER A 74 6.66 -5.42 -10.99
N PHE A 75 5.92 -5.90 -10.01
CA PHE A 75 6.41 -6.84 -9.00
C PHE A 75 5.36 -7.90 -8.69
N THR A 76 5.74 -9.15 -8.74
CA THR A 76 4.89 -10.28 -8.34
C THR A 76 5.65 -11.13 -7.33
N ALA A 77 5.20 -11.09 -6.10
CA ALA A 77 5.77 -11.88 -5.02
C ALA A 77 5.55 -13.39 -5.21
N ASN A 78 6.43 -14.17 -4.65
CA ASN A 78 6.28 -15.61 -4.51
C ASN A 78 6.32 -16.00 -3.02
N SER A 79 6.15 -17.28 -2.71
CA SER A 79 6.12 -17.79 -1.33
C SER A 79 7.41 -17.56 -0.52
N SER A 80 8.51 -17.19 -1.17
CA SER A 80 9.78 -16.83 -0.51
C SER A 80 9.82 -15.34 -0.12
N THR A 81 8.95 -14.51 -0.69
CA THR A 81 8.79 -13.10 -0.28
C THR A 81 8.10 -13.07 1.09
N THR A 82 8.74 -12.46 2.08
CA THR A 82 8.21 -12.38 3.45
C THR A 82 8.46 -11.00 4.05
N ASN A 83 7.53 -10.53 4.87
CA ASN A 83 7.67 -9.28 5.59
C ASN A 83 7.33 -9.46 7.08
N ALA A 84 8.35 -9.35 7.93
CA ALA A 84 8.20 -9.31 9.38
C ALA A 84 8.47 -7.91 9.97
N GLY A 85 8.80 -6.96 9.11
CA GLY A 85 9.07 -5.56 9.43
C GLY A 85 8.11 -4.61 8.73
N THR A 86 8.65 -3.64 7.99
CA THR A 86 7.91 -2.70 7.15
C THR A 86 8.39 -2.79 5.71
N ALA A 87 7.50 -3.07 4.77
CA ALA A 87 7.80 -3.06 3.33
C ALA A 87 6.94 -2.00 2.62
N ASN A 88 7.57 -0.96 2.13
CA ASN A 88 6.94 0.10 1.36
C ASN A 88 7.24 -0.11 -0.13
N LEU A 89 6.22 -0.45 -0.90
CA LEU A 89 6.31 -0.75 -2.32
C LEU A 89 5.59 0.36 -3.11
N THR A 90 6.35 1.22 -3.77
CA THR A 90 5.80 2.39 -4.46
C THR A 90 5.82 2.17 -5.98
N ALA A 91 4.66 2.30 -6.58
CA ALA A 91 4.44 2.21 -8.02
C ALA A 91 5.19 3.29 -8.80
N ALA A 92 5.55 2.98 -10.03
CA ALA A 92 6.10 3.94 -10.98
C ALA A 92 5.02 4.91 -11.48
N SER A 93 5.39 6.13 -11.83
CA SER A 93 4.46 7.19 -12.26
C SER A 93 3.72 6.92 -13.57
N GLY A 94 4.08 5.90 -14.32
CA GLY A 94 3.42 5.51 -15.58
C GLY A 94 2.36 4.42 -15.43
N GLY A 95 2.05 4.03 -14.19
CA GLY A 95 1.21 2.88 -13.85
C GLY A 95 2.03 1.61 -13.58
N ALA A 96 1.54 0.78 -12.67
CA ALA A 96 2.25 -0.39 -12.19
C ALA A 96 1.32 -1.58 -11.91
N THR A 97 1.92 -2.76 -11.85
CA THR A 97 1.28 -3.94 -11.26
C THR A 97 2.13 -4.42 -10.10
N ILE A 98 1.61 -4.30 -8.88
CA ILE A 98 2.24 -4.84 -7.68
C ILE A 98 1.32 -5.88 -7.06
N ASN A 99 1.76 -7.13 -7.03
CA ASN A 99 0.98 -8.25 -6.54
C ASN A 99 1.77 -9.03 -5.49
N VAL A 100 1.31 -8.94 -4.23
CA VAL A 100 1.92 -9.68 -3.10
C VAL A 100 1.04 -10.84 -2.61
N SER A 101 0.02 -11.25 -3.37
CA SER A 101 -0.93 -12.30 -2.99
C SER A 101 -0.29 -13.66 -2.73
N SER A 102 0.86 -13.92 -3.32
CA SER A 102 1.62 -15.17 -3.13
C SER A 102 2.76 -15.04 -2.12
N ALA A 103 2.89 -13.91 -1.44
CA ALA A 103 3.89 -13.74 -0.39
C ALA A 103 3.67 -14.76 0.74
N GLY A 104 4.76 -15.28 1.30
CA GLY A 104 4.70 -16.31 2.34
C GLY A 104 4.17 -15.80 3.67
N SER A 105 4.35 -14.54 4.00
CA SER A 105 3.83 -13.90 5.22
C SER A 105 4.02 -12.38 5.23
N GLY A 106 3.25 -11.70 6.09
CA GLY A 106 3.37 -10.28 6.43
C GLY A 106 2.44 -9.39 5.63
N GLY A 107 2.17 -8.21 6.17
CA GLY A 107 1.45 -7.13 5.48
C GLY A 107 2.41 -6.18 4.78
N PHE A 108 1.93 -5.52 3.75
CA PHE A 108 2.71 -4.63 2.90
C PHE A 108 2.05 -3.25 2.78
N ASN A 109 2.84 -2.22 2.63
CA ASN A 109 2.37 -0.89 2.25
C ASN A 109 2.51 -0.74 0.74
N LEU A 110 1.39 -0.77 0.02
CA LEU A 110 1.32 -0.65 -1.42
C LEU A 110 0.92 0.78 -1.78
N ILE A 111 1.82 1.51 -2.41
CA ILE A 111 1.65 2.94 -2.67
C ILE A 111 1.49 3.13 -4.17
N GLY A 112 0.29 3.54 -4.58
CA GLY A 112 0.00 3.94 -5.96
C GLY A 112 0.75 5.22 -6.32
N GLY A 113 1.28 5.25 -7.51
CA GLY A 113 1.87 6.45 -8.11
C GLY A 113 0.84 7.23 -8.91
N ALA A 114 1.31 7.99 -9.89
CA ALA A 114 0.45 8.50 -10.93
C ALA A 114 0.24 7.42 -12.01
N GLY A 115 -0.94 7.39 -12.61
CA GLY A 115 -1.25 6.45 -13.69
C GLY A 115 -2.29 5.41 -13.27
N THR A 116 -2.33 4.31 -13.98
CA THR A 116 -3.26 3.22 -13.68
C THR A 116 -2.52 2.10 -12.97
N ASP A 117 -2.80 1.92 -11.69
CA ASP A 117 -2.13 0.92 -10.89
C ASP A 117 -3.04 -0.29 -10.59
N ILE A 118 -2.45 -1.46 -10.55
CA ILE A 118 -3.09 -2.69 -10.09
C ILE A 118 -2.30 -3.16 -8.86
N LEU A 119 -2.90 -2.97 -7.69
CA LEU A 119 -2.26 -3.28 -6.42
C LEU A 119 -3.03 -4.42 -5.75
N THR A 120 -2.36 -5.52 -5.49
CA THR A 120 -2.96 -6.70 -4.85
C THR A 120 -2.17 -7.07 -3.60
N GLY A 121 -2.83 -7.01 -2.47
CA GLY A 121 -2.34 -7.46 -1.16
C GLY A 121 -2.25 -8.97 -1.02
N GLY A 122 -1.87 -9.43 0.14
CA GLY A 122 -1.62 -10.83 0.44
C GLY A 122 -2.58 -11.42 1.48
N SER A 123 -2.00 -12.10 2.45
CA SER A 123 -2.74 -12.69 3.57
C SER A 123 -2.52 -11.93 4.89
N GLY A 124 -1.75 -10.87 4.86
CA GLY A 124 -1.46 -10.03 6.02
C GLY A 124 -2.42 -8.86 6.16
N VAL A 125 -2.06 -7.91 7.00
CA VAL A 125 -2.72 -6.61 7.08
C VAL A 125 -2.01 -5.67 6.12
N ASP A 126 -2.65 -5.38 5.00
CA ASP A 126 -2.06 -4.56 3.96
C ASP A 126 -2.59 -3.12 3.99
N THR A 127 -1.75 -2.17 3.63
CA THR A 127 -2.14 -0.77 3.55
C THR A 127 -1.94 -0.27 2.12
N PHE A 128 -3.00 0.24 1.54
CA PHE A 128 -2.97 0.87 0.22
C PHE A 128 -2.98 2.38 0.39
N THR A 129 -2.13 3.07 -0.33
CA THR A 129 -2.10 4.54 -0.34
C THR A 129 -2.30 5.04 -1.76
N VAL A 130 -3.33 5.87 -1.95
CA VAL A 130 -3.55 6.64 -3.17
C VAL A 130 -3.30 8.11 -2.83
N ALA A 131 -2.18 8.63 -3.32
CA ALA A 131 -1.67 9.94 -2.90
C ALA A 131 -2.21 11.10 -3.76
N ALA A 132 -2.60 10.85 -5.00
CA ALA A 132 -3.05 11.90 -5.90
C ALA A 132 -4.57 11.95 -6.03
N SER A 133 -5.11 13.16 -6.04
CA SER A 133 -6.54 13.39 -6.33
C SER A 133 -6.87 12.90 -7.75
N GLY A 134 -7.97 12.15 -7.87
CA GLY A 134 -8.44 11.60 -9.14
C GLY A 134 -7.83 10.28 -9.58
N GLU A 135 -6.70 9.85 -9.00
CA GLU A 135 -6.04 8.57 -9.35
C GLU A 135 -6.87 7.36 -8.91
N ALA A 136 -7.59 7.46 -7.81
CA ALA A 136 -8.44 6.37 -7.29
C ALA A 136 -9.42 5.78 -8.32
N ASN A 137 -9.85 6.57 -9.31
CA ASN A 137 -10.74 6.08 -10.36
C ASN A 137 -10.02 5.26 -11.45
N SER A 138 -8.73 5.41 -11.60
CA SER A 138 -7.92 4.63 -12.55
C SER A 138 -7.42 3.32 -11.94
N ASP A 139 -7.15 3.30 -10.65
CA ASP A 139 -6.52 2.19 -9.96
C ASP A 139 -7.47 1.03 -9.66
N THR A 140 -6.89 -0.15 -9.47
CA THR A 140 -7.60 -1.34 -8.99
C THR A 140 -6.87 -1.88 -7.77
N LEU A 141 -7.58 -1.94 -6.65
CA LEU A 141 -7.06 -2.29 -5.34
C LEU A 141 -7.76 -3.54 -4.81
N ASN A 142 -6.99 -4.54 -4.42
CA ASN A 142 -7.51 -5.75 -3.80
C ASN A 142 -6.70 -6.06 -2.54
N GLY A 143 -7.34 -6.00 -1.38
CA GLY A 143 -6.72 -6.27 -0.08
C GLY A 143 -6.20 -7.70 0.03
N GLY A 144 -6.93 -8.65 -0.50
CA GLY A 144 -6.61 -10.07 -0.37
C GLY A 144 -7.36 -10.71 0.79
N THR A 145 -6.64 -11.30 1.71
CA THR A 145 -7.22 -11.77 2.98
C THR A 145 -6.50 -11.10 4.15
N GLY A 146 -7.24 -10.66 5.11
CA GLY A 146 -6.70 -9.91 6.24
C GLY A 146 -7.69 -8.90 6.76
N THR A 147 -7.20 -7.83 7.31
CA THR A 147 -7.97 -6.62 7.59
C THR A 147 -7.19 -5.47 6.99
N ASP A 148 -7.66 -5.03 5.83
CA ASP A 148 -6.88 -4.17 4.97
C ASP A 148 -7.39 -2.73 4.98
N SER A 149 -6.51 -1.79 4.69
CA SER A 149 -6.83 -0.37 4.78
C SER A 149 -6.43 0.39 3.54
N LEU A 150 -7.28 1.34 3.15
CA LEU A 150 -7.00 2.34 2.12
C LEU A 150 -6.81 3.70 2.77
N VAL A 151 -5.71 4.36 2.44
CA VAL A 151 -5.36 5.70 2.90
C VAL A 151 -5.41 6.66 1.72
N LEU A 152 -6.18 7.71 1.85
CA LEU A 152 -6.39 8.72 0.81
C LEU A 152 -5.86 10.09 1.26
N SER A 153 -5.15 10.78 0.37
CA SER A 153 -4.74 12.17 0.59
C SER A 153 -5.90 13.14 0.34
N ALA A 154 -5.67 14.46 0.54
CA ALA A 154 -6.68 15.47 0.23
C ALA A 154 -7.06 15.47 -1.25
N GLY A 155 -8.32 15.82 -1.54
CA GLY A 155 -8.85 15.95 -2.88
C GLY A 155 -10.05 15.08 -3.16
N THR A 156 -10.38 14.90 -4.42
CA THR A 156 -11.54 14.10 -4.84
C THR A 156 -11.12 12.69 -5.23
N HIS A 157 -11.70 11.71 -4.57
CA HIS A 157 -11.48 10.28 -4.83
C HIS A 157 -12.81 9.60 -5.17
N ILE A 158 -12.94 9.16 -6.41
CA ILE A 158 -14.16 8.52 -6.91
C ILE A 158 -13.81 7.10 -7.36
N PHE A 159 -14.49 6.12 -6.77
CA PHE A 159 -14.40 4.73 -7.19
C PHE A 159 -15.67 4.38 -7.97
N SER A 160 -15.65 4.63 -9.27
CA SER A 160 -16.84 4.60 -10.14
C SER A 160 -17.32 3.20 -10.51
N ASP A 161 -16.59 2.17 -10.13
CA ASP A 161 -16.89 0.77 -10.46
C ASP A 161 -16.61 -0.11 -9.22
N ASN A 162 -17.52 -1.02 -8.90
CA ASN A 162 -17.39 -1.96 -7.79
C ASN A 162 -16.15 -2.89 -7.89
N ALA A 163 -15.57 -3.03 -9.08
CA ALA A 163 -14.34 -3.78 -9.28
C ALA A 163 -13.06 -3.01 -8.92
N LYS A 164 -13.18 -1.72 -8.55
CA LYS A 164 -12.02 -0.87 -8.25
C LYS A 164 -11.45 -1.09 -6.85
N ILE A 165 -12.30 -1.42 -5.89
CA ILE A 165 -11.91 -1.82 -4.54
C ILE A 165 -12.51 -3.19 -4.27
N SER A 166 -11.74 -4.07 -3.66
CA SER A 166 -12.22 -5.36 -3.16
C SER A 166 -11.41 -5.82 -1.96
N ASN A 167 -12.07 -6.46 -0.99
CA ASN A 167 -11.41 -7.01 0.20
C ASN A 167 -10.58 -5.94 0.95
N ILE A 168 -11.14 -4.76 1.12
CA ILE A 168 -10.58 -3.67 1.93
C ILE A 168 -11.67 -3.26 2.92
N GLU A 169 -11.39 -3.31 4.20
CA GLU A 169 -12.39 -3.09 5.26
C GLU A 169 -12.43 -1.66 5.76
N SER A 170 -11.34 -0.91 5.60
CA SER A 170 -11.27 0.46 6.13
C SER A 170 -10.73 1.48 5.14
N VAL A 171 -11.27 2.70 5.22
CA VAL A 171 -10.81 3.84 4.44
C VAL A 171 -10.51 5.00 5.40
N THR A 172 -9.30 5.53 5.32
CA THR A 172 -8.85 6.66 6.14
C THR A 172 -8.52 7.85 5.26
N LEU A 173 -9.12 9.00 5.56
CA LEU A 173 -8.81 10.26 4.91
C LEU A 173 -7.70 10.96 5.72
N ASN A 174 -6.53 11.08 5.13
CA ASN A 174 -5.35 11.57 5.85
C ASN A 174 -5.25 13.10 5.94
N ASN A 175 -6.01 13.81 5.12
CA ASN A 175 -5.97 15.26 5.04
C ASN A 175 -7.38 15.84 4.96
N SER A 176 -7.54 17.05 5.44
CA SER A 176 -8.79 17.80 5.39
C SER A 176 -9.20 18.18 3.96
N GLY A 177 -10.49 18.27 3.72
CA GLY A 177 -11.07 18.68 2.43
C GLY A 177 -11.09 17.55 1.41
N THR A 178 -11.33 16.33 1.86
CA THR A 178 -11.46 15.17 0.99
C THR A 178 -12.92 14.97 0.56
N ASP A 179 -13.14 14.76 -0.73
CA ASP A 179 -14.41 14.31 -1.30
C ASP A 179 -14.27 12.83 -1.68
N LEU A 180 -14.78 11.96 -0.83
CA LEU A 180 -14.77 10.50 -1.03
C LEU A 180 -16.10 10.04 -1.62
N ASN A 181 -16.05 9.31 -2.72
CA ASN A 181 -17.23 8.71 -3.33
C ASN A 181 -17.06 7.20 -3.57
N LEU A 182 -17.70 6.42 -2.70
CA LEU A 182 -17.79 4.96 -2.77
C LEU A 182 -19.17 4.49 -3.26
N SER A 183 -20.00 5.35 -3.84
CA SER A 183 -21.39 5.04 -4.18
C SER A 183 -21.58 3.85 -5.13
N SER A 184 -20.56 3.46 -5.86
CA SER A 184 -20.58 2.27 -6.73
C SER A 184 -20.08 0.99 -6.04
N GLN A 185 -19.64 1.07 -4.79
CA GLN A 185 -19.14 -0.07 -4.03
C GLN A 185 -20.29 -0.79 -3.32
N SER A 186 -20.18 -2.10 -3.18
CA SER A 186 -21.17 -2.93 -2.49
C SER A 186 -20.71 -3.45 -1.13
N GLU A 187 -19.45 -3.30 -0.81
CA GLU A 187 -18.84 -3.70 0.45
C GLU A 187 -19.19 -2.69 1.55
N GLY A 188 -19.22 -3.14 2.80
CA GLY A 188 -19.35 -2.25 3.96
C GLY A 188 -17.97 -1.81 4.45
N PHE A 189 -17.81 -0.52 4.72
CA PHE A 189 -16.54 0.08 5.10
C PHE A 189 -16.59 0.69 6.51
N THR A 190 -15.45 0.66 7.18
CA THR A 190 -15.19 1.59 8.28
C THR A 190 -14.45 2.81 7.69
N ILE A 191 -15.12 3.97 7.68
CA ILE A 191 -14.58 5.19 7.06
C ILE A 191 -14.25 6.20 8.16
N VAL A 192 -13.01 6.68 8.15
CA VAL A 192 -12.52 7.69 9.11
C VAL A 192 -12.07 8.93 8.34
N GLY A 193 -12.79 10.02 8.51
CA GLY A 193 -12.48 11.34 7.96
C GLY A 193 -11.29 12.00 8.65
N ALA A 194 -10.87 13.13 8.14
CA ALA A 194 -9.79 13.94 8.69
C ALA A 194 -10.31 15.05 9.63
N ALA A 195 -9.45 16.00 10.00
CA ALA A 195 -9.84 17.10 10.90
C ALA A 195 -10.54 18.29 10.21
N GLY A 196 -10.65 18.29 8.89
CA GLY A 196 -11.27 19.37 8.10
C GLY A 196 -12.64 18.99 7.56
N VAL A 197 -13.19 19.84 6.73
CA VAL A 197 -14.49 19.61 6.09
C VAL A 197 -14.37 18.54 5.02
N ASP A 198 -15.01 17.41 5.21
CA ASP A 198 -15.00 16.28 4.28
C ASP A 198 -16.40 16.02 3.71
N VAL A 199 -16.43 15.46 2.52
CA VAL A 199 -17.66 14.95 1.90
C VAL A 199 -17.50 13.45 1.72
N ILE A 200 -18.31 12.67 2.44
CA ILE A 200 -18.16 11.21 2.47
C ILE A 200 -19.43 10.58 1.93
N ARG A 201 -19.29 9.80 0.86
CA ARG A 201 -20.34 8.95 0.30
C ARG A 201 -19.94 7.49 0.50
N GLY A 202 -20.66 6.80 1.38
CA GLY A 202 -20.57 5.35 1.56
C GLY A 202 -21.09 4.59 0.33
N GLY A 203 -20.95 3.29 0.36
CA GLY A 203 -21.44 2.39 -0.68
C GLY A 203 -22.87 1.93 -0.49
N ALA A 204 -23.15 0.73 -1.01
CA ALA A 204 -24.41 0.03 -0.79
C ALA A 204 -24.30 -0.94 0.42
N GLY A 205 -23.13 -1.14 0.96
CA GLY A 205 -22.88 -1.96 2.14
C GLY A 205 -23.32 -1.31 3.44
N ASN A 206 -23.04 -1.96 4.55
CA ASN A 206 -23.28 -1.38 5.89
C ASN A 206 -22.02 -0.64 6.33
N ASP A 207 -22.07 0.68 6.31
CA ASP A 207 -20.91 1.51 6.57
C ASP A 207 -20.89 2.05 8.01
N ASN A 208 -19.71 2.16 8.57
CA ASN A 208 -19.46 2.85 9.84
C ASN A 208 -18.59 4.08 9.58
N ILE A 209 -19.19 5.28 9.70
CA ILE A 209 -18.59 6.52 9.25
C ILE A 209 -18.33 7.46 10.43
N THR A 210 -17.13 7.97 10.51
CA THR A 210 -16.70 9.01 11.46
C THR A 210 -16.09 10.16 10.65
N GLY A 211 -16.63 11.37 10.75
CA GLY A 211 -16.12 12.54 10.03
C GLY A 211 -14.90 13.18 10.72
N ASN A 212 -14.85 13.10 12.03
CA ASN A 212 -13.92 13.78 12.94
C ASN A 212 -14.20 15.30 13.06
N GLY A 213 -13.22 16.14 12.85
CA GLY A 213 -13.36 17.59 13.12
C GLY A 213 -14.06 18.36 12.00
N SER A 214 -14.65 19.50 12.35
CA SER A 214 -15.37 20.38 11.42
C SER A 214 -16.78 19.91 11.03
N SER A 215 -17.38 20.56 10.04
CA SER A 215 -18.74 20.24 9.59
C SER A 215 -18.68 19.41 8.33
N ASP A 216 -18.83 18.11 8.48
CA ASP A 216 -18.73 17.16 7.40
C ASP A 216 -20.09 16.91 6.73
N THR A 217 -20.04 16.44 5.49
CA THR A 217 -21.23 16.06 4.73
C THR A 217 -21.25 14.57 4.48
N PHE A 218 -22.28 13.90 4.99
CA PHE A 218 -22.46 12.46 4.82
C PHE A 218 -23.60 12.17 3.84
N HIS A 219 -23.33 11.34 2.85
CA HIS A 219 -24.33 10.81 1.94
C HIS A 219 -24.54 9.34 2.26
N ILE A 220 -25.62 9.06 2.94
CA ILE A 220 -26.05 7.71 3.28
C ILE A 220 -26.90 7.18 2.13
N LEU A 221 -26.54 6.04 1.57
CA LEU A 221 -27.17 5.47 0.39
C LEU A 221 -28.06 4.27 0.77
N SER A 222 -27.57 3.06 0.60
CA SER A 222 -28.26 1.83 0.96
C SER A 222 -27.43 1.02 1.94
N GLY A 223 -28.07 0.10 2.64
CA GLY A 223 -27.47 -0.62 3.75
C GLY A 223 -28.00 -0.15 5.10
N THR A 224 -27.37 -0.58 6.15
CA THR A 224 -27.59 -0.08 7.52
C THR A 224 -26.30 0.61 7.97
N ASP A 225 -26.32 1.93 7.84
CA ASP A 225 -25.13 2.73 8.09
C ASP A 225 -25.16 3.36 9.49
N THR A 226 -23.99 3.55 10.05
CA THR A 226 -23.80 4.21 11.34
C THR A 226 -22.88 5.42 11.15
N VAL A 227 -23.36 6.61 11.53
CA VAL A 227 -22.54 7.82 11.61
C VAL A 227 -22.33 8.15 13.08
N THR A 228 -21.06 8.19 13.52
CA THR A 228 -20.72 8.20 14.94
C THR A 228 -20.49 9.59 15.52
N ASP A 229 -20.33 10.63 14.70
CA ASP A 229 -19.99 11.97 15.14
C ASP A 229 -20.71 13.10 14.39
N LEU A 230 -22.01 12.98 14.24
CA LEU A 230 -22.83 14.09 13.74
C LEU A 230 -22.71 15.29 14.67
N SER A 231 -21.69 16.12 14.47
CA SER A 231 -21.51 17.35 15.22
C SER A 231 -22.45 18.44 14.68
N THR A 232 -23.18 19.08 15.56
CA THR A 232 -23.86 20.36 15.24
C THR A 232 -22.78 21.43 15.20
N GLY A 233 -22.42 21.94 14.01
CA GLY A 233 -21.54 23.07 13.84
C GLY A 233 -22.09 24.36 14.42
#